data_3ffe74fb3f4a61b5f49fce59ed184aff
#
_entry.id   3ffe74fb3f4a61b5f49fce59ed184aff
#
_cell.length_a   1.000
_cell.length_b   1.000
_cell.length_c   1.000
_cell.angle_alpha   90.00
_cell.angle_beta   90.00
_cell.angle_gamma   90.00
#
_symmetry.space_group_name_H-M   'P 1'
#
loop_
_entity.id
_entity.type
_entity.pdbx_description
1 polymer ?
#
loop_
_entity_poly.entity_id
_entity_poly.type
_entity_poly.pdbx_seq_one_letter_code
_entity_poly.pdbx_strand_id
1 'polypeptide(L)'
;MALSKFGRPTNQRRALLRGLATAVLKNERITPTEAKAKAIKPIVEKMITLGKQGDLHARRQALSYLLEEDVVTKLFQDIAPRYAEHNGGYTRIYKASPRRGDGAPQAILELV
;
A
#
# COMPACT_ATOMS: atom_id res chain seq x y z
N MET A 1 -12.86 -18.79 -5.20
CA MET A 1 -11.91 -17.74 -5.22
C MET A 1 -11.98 -16.82 -4.05
N ALA A 2 -10.93 -16.77 -3.36
CA ALA A 2 -10.89 -16.03 -2.12
C ALA A 2 -10.81 -14.51 -2.29
N LEU A 3 -10.28 -14.06 -3.40
CA LEU A 3 -10.04 -12.64 -3.56
C LEU A 3 -11.28 -11.89 -3.97
N SER A 4 -11.60 -10.88 -3.20
CA SER A 4 -12.61 -9.92 -3.59
C SER A 4 -12.12 -9.12 -4.78
N LYS A 5 -12.95 -9.01 -5.80
CA LYS A 5 -12.63 -8.17 -6.96
C LYS A 5 -13.24 -6.78 -6.83
N PHE A 6 -13.90 -6.50 -5.70
CA PHE A 6 -14.55 -5.21 -5.47
C PHE A 6 -15.52 -4.84 -6.59
N GLY A 7 -16.16 -5.85 -7.21
CA GLY A 7 -17.08 -5.63 -8.31
C GLY A 7 -16.42 -5.15 -9.61
N ARG A 8 -15.10 -5.29 -9.74
CA ARG A 8 -14.36 -4.75 -10.88
C ARG A 8 -13.68 -5.85 -11.67
N PRO A 9 -13.51 -5.68 -13.00
CA PRO A 9 -12.68 -6.57 -13.79
C PRO A 9 -11.25 -6.63 -13.25
N THR A 10 -10.55 -7.70 -13.55
CA THR A 10 -9.21 -7.94 -13.00
C THR A 10 -8.23 -6.79 -13.26
N ASN A 11 -8.21 -6.26 -14.49
CA ASN A 11 -7.30 -5.17 -14.82
C ASN A 11 -7.64 -3.87 -14.08
N GLN A 12 -8.93 -3.58 -13.90
CA GLN A 12 -9.34 -2.40 -13.13
C GLN A 12 -9.02 -2.57 -11.65
N ARG A 13 -9.18 -3.78 -11.14
CA ARG A 13 -8.81 -4.08 -9.75
C ARG A 13 -7.32 -3.88 -9.52
N ARG A 14 -6.48 -4.34 -10.46
CA ARG A 14 -5.04 -4.14 -10.35
C ARG A 14 -4.68 -2.65 -10.35
N ALA A 15 -5.30 -1.88 -11.23
CA ALA A 15 -5.06 -0.45 -11.29
C ALA A 15 -5.46 0.23 -9.98
N LEU A 16 -6.61 -0.17 -9.42
CA LEU A 16 -7.06 0.37 -8.14
C LEU A 16 -6.06 0.06 -7.02
N LEU A 17 -5.60 -1.18 -6.93
CA LEU A 17 -4.67 -1.59 -5.88
C LEU A 17 -3.33 -0.87 -6.01
N ARG A 18 -2.82 -0.71 -7.24
CA ARG A 18 -1.57 0.04 -7.46
C ARG A 18 -1.73 1.48 -7.03
N GLY A 19 -2.85 2.11 -7.38
CA GLY A 19 -3.12 3.49 -6.99
C GLY A 19 -3.20 3.66 -5.48
N LEU A 20 -3.86 2.72 -4.80
CA LEU A 20 -3.97 2.77 -3.34
C LEU A 20 -2.62 2.54 -2.66
N ALA A 21 -1.83 1.59 -3.15
CA ALA A 21 -0.49 1.35 -2.60
C ALA A 21 0.39 2.59 -2.77
N THR A 22 0.33 3.22 -3.95
CA THR A 22 1.05 4.45 -4.21
C THR A 22 0.63 5.55 -3.24
N ALA A 23 -0.68 5.67 -3.00
CA ALA A 23 -1.21 6.69 -2.09
C ALA A 23 -0.74 6.46 -0.65
N VAL A 24 -0.68 5.21 -0.19
CA VAL A 24 -0.18 4.92 1.15
C VAL A 24 1.27 5.35 1.29
N LEU A 25 2.10 5.02 0.31
CA LEU A 25 3.50 5.39 0.38
C LEU A 25 3.72 6.89 0.23
N LYS A 26 2.89 7.55 -0.56
CA LYS A 26 3.00 8.98 -0.78
C LYS A 26 2.53 9.79 0.43
N ASN A 27 1.39 9.41 0.99
CA ASN A 27 0.74 10.16 2.07
C ASN A 27 0.97 9.53 3.45
N GLU A 28 1.51 8.31 3.49
CA GLU A 28 1.80 7.53 4.69
C GLU A 28 0.55 7.05 5.44
N ARG A 29 -0.63 7.41 4.95
CA ARG A 29 -1.89 7.07 5.59
C ARG A 29 -3.03 7.24 4.60
N ILE A 30 -3.96 6.29 4.57
CA ILE A 30 -5.19 6.41 3.80
C ILE A 30 -6.35 5.82 4.61
N THR A 31 -7.58 6.18 4.22
CA THR A 31 -8.78 5.67 4.88
C THR A 31 -9.72 5.05 3.85
N PRO A 32 -9.36 3.89 3.28
CA PRO A 32 -10.23 3.20 2.35
C PRO A 32 -11.29 2.37 3.05
N THR A 33 -12.09 1.63 2.29
CA THR A 33 -12.94 0.62 2.90
C THR A 33 -12.07 -0.45 3.56
N GLU A 34 -12.64 -1.13 4.54
CA GLU A 34 -11.88 -2.15 5.28
C GLU A 34 -11.35 -3.26 4.36
N ALA A 35 -12.17 -3.70 3.39
CA ALA A 35 -11.74 -4.73 2.46
C ALA A 35 -10.53 -4.29 1.63
N LYS A 36 -10.52 -3.04 1.16
CA LYS A 36 -9.39 -2.51 0.40
C LYS A 36 -8.15 -2.36 1.27
N ALA A 37 -8.32 -1.92 2.51
CA ALA A 37 -7.18 -1.80 3.41
C ALA A 37 -6.50 -3.14 3.62
N LYS A 38 -7.28 -4.20 3.82
CA LYS A 38 -6.74 -5.55 4.00
C LYS A 38 -6.04 -6.07 2.75
N ALA A 39 -6.56 -5.72 1.57
CA ALA A 39 -5.95 -6.15 0.31
C ALA A 39 -4.63 -5.42 0.04
N ILE A 40 -4.53 -4.16 0.44
CA ILE A 40 -3.36 -3.32 0.16
C ILE A 40 -2.22 -3.55 1.14
N LYS A 41 -2.53 -3.92 2.37
CA LYS A 41 -1.51 -4.06 3.41
C LYS A 41 -0.32 -4.94 2.98
N PRO A 42 -0.53 -6.19 2.49
CA PRO A 42 0.61 -7.01 2.08
C PRO A 42 1.39 -6.42 0.92
N ILE A 43 0.73 -5.67 0.04
CA ILE A 43 1.39 -5.05 -1.11
C ILE A 43 2.33 -3.94 -0.63
N VAL A 44 1.86 -3.09 0.28
CA VAL A 44 2.68 -2.02 0.83
C VAL A 44 3.86 -2.59 1.62
N GLU A 45 3.62 -3.64 2.40
CA GLU A 45 4.68 -4.32 3.15
C GLU A 45 5.76 -4.84 2.20
N LYS A 46 5.36 -5.44 1.08
CA LYS A 46 6.31 -5.94 0.09
C LYS A 46 7.13 -4.79 -0.52
N MET A 47 6.48 -3.67 -0.81
CA MET A 47 7.19 -2.51 -1.36
C MET A 47 8.25 -2.01 -0.40
N ILE A 48 7.94 -1.94 0.89
CA ILE A 48 8.90 -1.50 1.90
C ILE A 48 10.05 -2.50 2.00
N THR A 49 9.76 -3.79 1.91
CA THR A 49 10.82 -4.82 1.90
C THR A 49 11.75 -4.62 0.71
N LEU A 50 11.20 -4.33 -0.48
CA LEU A 50 12.03 -4.02 -1.65
C LEU A 50 12.90 -2.79 -1.41
N GLY A 51 12.33 -1.77 -0.79
CA GLY A 51 13.09 -0.57 -0.44
C GLY A 51 14.25 -0.88 0.51
N LYS A 52 14.04 -1.81 1.44
CA LYS A 52 15.09 -2.22 2.37
C LYS A 52 16.20 -3.00 1.66
N GLN A 53 15.88 -3.77 0.61
CA GLN A 53 16.90 -4.41 -0.21
C GLN A 53 17.80 -3.38 -0.87
N GLY A 54 17.20 -2.32 -1.39
CA GLY A 54 17.91 -1.14 -1.85
C GLY A 54 18.69 -1.28 -3.14
N ASP A 55 18.73 -2.46 -3.78
CA ASP A 55 19.50 -2.63 -5.00
C ASP A 55 18.71 -2.19 -6.24
N LEU A 56 19.40 -2.17 -7.38
CA LEU A 56 18.79 -1.71 -8.63
C LEU A 56 17.62 -2.60 -9.05
N HIS A 57 17.75 -3.90 -8.87
CA HIS A 57 16.69 -4.83 -9.22
C HIS A 57 15.42 -4.56 -8.40
N ALA A 58 15.57 -4.37 -7.09
CA ALA A 58 14.45 -4.05 -6.22
C ALA A 58 13.79 -2.73 -6.63
N ARG A 59 14.60 -1.72 -6.97
CA ARG A 59 14.08 -0.43 -7.40
C ARG A 59 13.28 -0.55 -8.70
N ARG A 60 13.75 -1.36 -9.63
CA ARG A 60 13.03 -1.59 -10.89
C ARG A 60 11.70 -2.29 -10.65
N GLN A 61 11.66 -3.27 -9.74
CA GLN A 61 10.42 -3.95 -9.40
C GLN A 61 9.42 -2.97 -8.77
N ALA A 62 9.87 -2.14 -7.84
CA ALA A 62 9.00 -1.16 -7.20
C ALA A 62 8.46 -0.16 -8.23
N LEU A 63 9.31 0.33 -9.12
CA LEU A 63 8.90 1.29 -10.13
C LEU A 63 7.87 0.70 -11.08
N SER A 64 8.05 -0.57 -11.48
CA SER A 64 7.12 -1.23 -12.40
C SER A 64 5.72 -1.38 -11.79
N TYR A 65 5.64 -1.50 -10.48
CA TYR A 65 4.35 -1.61 -9.79
C TYR A 65 3.73 -0.25 -9.47
N LEU A 66 4.50 0.65 -8.88
CA LEU A 66 3.99 1.93 -8.38
C LEU A 66 3.80 2.96 -9.49
N LEU A 67 4.58 2.88 -10.56
CA LEU A 67 4.46 3.73 -11.76
C LEU A 67 4.72 5.23 -11.52
N GLU A 68 5.15 5.63 -10.32
CA GLU A 68 5.51 7.01 -10.02
C GLU A 68 6.91 7.05 -9.45
N GLU A 69 7.81 7.66 -10.20
CA GLU A 69 9.22 7.68 -9.83
C GLU A 69 9.49 8.41 -8.53
N ASP A 70 8.78 9.51 -8.29
CA ASP A 70 8.96 10.28 -7.06
C ASP A 70 8.54 9.47 -5.82
N VAL A 71 7.50 8.65 -5.93
CA VAL A 71 7.07 7.78 -4.84
C VAL A 71 8.11 6.69 -4.60
N VAL A 72 8.67 6.12 -5.67
CA VAL A 72 9.74 5.13 -5.55
C VAL A 72 10.96 5.74 -4.88
N THR A 73 11.32 6.95 -5.27
CA THR A 73 12.44 7.66 -4.64
C THR A 73 12.18 7.87 -3.14
N LYS A 74 10.98 8.31 -2.79
CA LYS A 74 10.62 8.46 -1.38
C LYS A 74 10.71 7.14 -0.64
N LEU A 75 10.22 6.06 -1.26
CA LEU A 75 10.25 4.73 -0.66
C LEU A 75 11.69 4.31 -0.30
N PHE A 76 12.61 4.46 -1.25
CA PHE A 76 13.99 3.98 -1.06
C PHE A 76 14.83 4.92 -0.21
N GLN A 77 14.61 6.22 -0.28
CA GLN A 77 15.45 7.20 0.40
C GLN A 77 14.93 7.62 1.77
N ASP A 78 13.63 7.53 2.00
CA ASP A 78 13.02 8.00 3.24
C ASP A 78 12.31 6.91 4.01
N ILE A 79 11.36 6.20 3.37
CA ILE A 79 10.50 5.26 4.10
C ILE A 79 11.27 4.02 4.53
N ALA A 80 11.94 3.34 3.60
CA ALA A 80 12.61 2.08 3.93
C ALA A 80 13.69 2.23 5.00
N PRO A 81 14.50 3.31 5.00
CA PRO A 81 15.48 3.48 6.08
C PRO A 81 14.87 3.60 7.47
N ARG A 82 13.63 4.08 7.60
CA ARG A 82 12.96 4.16 8.89
C ARG A 82 12.76 2.78 9.51
N TYR A 83 12.69 1.75 8.70
CA TYR A 83 12.38 0.39 9.15
C TYR A 83 13.56 -0.56 9.06
N ALA A 84 14.77 -0.02 9.04
CA ALA A 84 15.98 -0.83 8.90
C ALA A 84 16.06 -1.90 9.99
N GLU A 85 15.58 -1.60 11.20
CA GLU A 85 15.60 -2.52 12.33
C GLU A 85 14.32 -3.32 12.50
N HIS A 86 13.32 -3.11 11.65
CA HIS A 86 12.06 -3.85 11.70
C HIS A 86 12.12 -5.07 10.79
N ASN A 87 11.55 -6.18 11.24
CA ASN A 87 11.41 -7.39 10.44
C ASN A 87 9.94 -7.59 10.07
N GLY A 88 9.41 -6.73 9.19
CA GLY A 88 8.00 -6.74 8.84
C GLY A 88 7.20 -5.85 9.78
N GLY A 89 5.87 -5.87 9.62
CA GLY A 89 5.02 -5.05 10.48
C GLY A 89 5.20 -3.56 10.28
N TYR A 90 5.42 -3.13 9.04
CA TYR A 90 5.65 -1.71 8.74
C TYR A 90 4.37 -0.90 8.69
N THR A 91 3.22 -1.55 8.66
CA THR A 91 1.92 -0.90 8.54
C THR A 91 0.97 -1.43 9.59
N ARG A 92 -0.07 -0.65 9.87
CA ARG A 92 -1.15 -1.11 10.76
C ARG A 92 -2.48 -0.68 10.19
N ILE A 93 -3.52 -1.47 10.52
CA ILE A 93 -4.90 -1.19 10.14
C ILE A 93 -5.72 -1.06 11.43
N TYR A 94 -6.56 -0.03 11.49
CA TYR A 94 -7.54 0.05 12.56
C TYR A 94 -8.83 0.68 12.04
N LYS A 95 -9.92 0.40 12.72
CA LYS A 95 -11.24 0.81 12.24
C LYS A 95 -11.43 2.31 12.31
N ALA A 96 -12.11 2.83 11.29
CA ALA A 96 -12.55 4.21 11.24
C ALA A 96 -14.07 4.25 11.28
N SER A 97 -14.66 5.45 11.31
CA SER A 97 -16.10 5.61 11.23
C SER A 97 -16.63 5.10 9.90
N PRO A 98 -17.83 4.51 9.87
CA PRO A 98 -18.44 4.09 8.60
C PRO A 98 -18.55 5.25 7.64
N ARG A 99 -18.46 4.92 6.34
CA ARG A 99 -18.52 5.93 5.29
C ARG A 99 -19.91 6.56 5.25
N ARG A 100 -19.93 7.87 5.07
CA ARG A 100 -21.21 8.57 4.90
C ARG A 100 -21.91 8.11 3.64
N GLY A 101 -23.22 8.04 3.70
CA GLY A 101 -24.06 7.67 2.58
C GLY A 101 -24.42 6.20 2.58
N ASP A 102 -23.45 5.31 2.33
CA ASP A 102 -23.73 3.89 2.25
C ASP A 102 -23.36 3.11 3.52
N GLY A 103 -22.73 3.77 4.49
CA GLY A 103 -22.35 3.09 5.74
C GLY A 103 -21.27 2.03 5.59
N ALA A 104 -20.53 2.00 4.47
CA ALA A 104 -19.50 1.00 4.26
C ALA A 104 -18.44 1.07 5.37
N PRO A 105 -18.00 -0.08 5.91
CA PRO A 105 -16.93 -0.07 6.91
C PRO A 105 -15.66 0.50 6.32
N GLN A 106 -15.04 1.43 7.05
CA GLN A 106 -13.77 2.03 6.66
C GLN A 106 -12.69 1.63 7.64
N ALA A 107 -11.46 1.65 7.18
CA ALA A 107 -10.30 1.39 8.03
C ALA A 107 -9.20 2.37 7.67
N ILE A 108 -8.38 2.70 8.65
CA ILE A 108 -7.18 3.50 8.42
C ILE A 108 -6.03 2.54 8.22
N LEU A 109 -5.32 2.68 7.12
CA LEU A 109 -4.07 1.96 6.85
C LEU A 109 -2.96 2.99 6.86
N GLU A 110 -1.99 2.80 7.74
CA GLU A 110 -0.91 3.76 7.87
C GLU A 110 0.42 3.08 8.14
N LEU A 111 1.49 3.80 7.85
CA LEU A 111 2.83 3.36 8.20
C LEU A 111 3.02 3.52 9.71
N VAL A 112 3.64 2.54 10.31
CA VAL A 112 3.90 2.57 11.76
C VAL A 112 4.94 3.62 12.13
#